data_1b8bb8755d0d97cfbf7c23c7cd328c85
#
_entry.id   1b8bb8755d0d97cfbf7c23c7cd328c85
#
_cell.length_a   1.000
_cell.length_b   1.000
_cell.length_c   1.000
_cell.angle_alpha   90.00
_cell.angle_beta   90.00
_cell.angle_gamma   90.00
#
_symmetry.space_group_name_H-M   'P 1'
#
loop_
_entity.id
_entity.type
_entity.pdbx_description
1 polymer ?
#
loop_
_entity_poly.entity_id
_entity_poly.type
_entity_poly.pdbx_seq_one_letter_code
_entity_poly.pdbx_strand_id
1 'polypeptide(L)'
;MSKMYLGVDIGGTAVKLGLVDENGQVVSRAERSVSFDGYKTPILDTVTAAIRDFIAPHDAPALAGIGVSATGQIDSRRGVVAGTCGNFPGWIGVDIKGTLEREFGLPVTVANDANCMLLGEVWAGAAKGYTDVIGVTLGT
;
A
#
# COMPACT_ATOMS: atom_id res chain seq x y z
N MET A 1 13.32 13.48 -15.85
CA MET A 1 11.95 12.97 -15.68
C MET A 1 11.62 12.97 -14.20
N SER A 2 10.43 13.41 -13.82
CA SER A 2 9.97 13.36 -12.44
C SER A 2 9.83 11.90 -11.99
N LYS A 3 10.20 11.61 -10.73
CA LYS A 3 10.05 10.28 -10.16
C LYS A 3 8.58 10.01 -9.86
N MET A 4 8.16 8.81 -10.20
CA MET A 4 6.83 8.31 -9.86
C MET A 4 6.93 7.20 -8.83
N TYR A 5 5.95 7.12 -7.96
CA TYR A 5 5.84 6.09 -6.93
C TYR A 5 4.48 5.41 -7.05
N LEU A 6 4.44 4.13 -6.76
CA LEU A 6 3.18 3.41 -6.64
C LEU A 6 2.76 3.34 -5.18
N GLY A 7 1.61 3.92 -4.86
CA GLY A 7 0.93 3.74 -3.59
C GLY A 7 -0.04 2.57 -3.66
N VAL A 8 -0.01 1.69 -2.67
CA VAL A 8 -0.87 0.51 -2.57
C VAL A 8 -1.49 0.49 -1.18
N ASP A 9 -2.81 0.61 -1.09
CA ASP A 9 -3.55 0.54 0.18
C ASP A 9 -4.35 -0.76 0.22
N ILE A 10 -3.91 -1.68 1.08
CA ILE A 10 -4.49 -3.02 1.23
C ILE A 10 -5.45 -3.02 2.40
N GLY A 11 -6.74 -2.94 2.10
CA GLY A 11 -7.81 -3.13 3.07
C GLY A 11 -8.34 -4.56 3.10
N GLY A 12 -9.26 -4.83 4.00
CA GLY A 12 -9.89 -6.15 4.12
C GLY A 12 -10.86 -6.49 2.99
N THR A 13 -11.40 -5.49 2.29
CA THR A 13 -12.37 -5.69 1.20
C THR A 13 -11.85 -5.29 -0.16
N ALA A 14 -10.94 -4.34 -0.22
CA ALA A 14 -10.39 -3.83 -1.47
C ALA A 14 -8.93 -3.41 -1.33
N VAL A 15 -8.20 -3.47 -2.44
CA VAL A 15 -6.93 -2.78 -2.64
C VAL A 15 -7.15 -1.55 -3.49
N LYS A 16 -6.59 -0.41 -3.04
CA LYS A 16 -6.56 0.83 -3.80
C LYS A 16 -5.14 1.09 -4.27
N LEU A 17 -5.02 1.55 -5.51
CA LEU A 17 -3.75 1.82 -6.17
C LEU A 17 -3.71 3.28 -6.60
N GLY A 18 -2.54 3.89 -6.52
CA GLY A 18 -2.33 5.25 -6.98
C GLY A 18 -0.92 5.47 -7.50
N LEU A 19 -0.78 6.09 -8.66
CA LEU A 19 0.49 6.66 -9.10
C LEU A 19 0.62 8.06 -8.51
N VAL A 20 1.74 8.30 -7.84
CA VAL A 20 2.00 9.54 -7.11
C VAL A 20 3.31 10.14 -7.59
N ASP A 21 3.31 11.42 -7.89
CA ASP A 21 4.53 12.13 -8.25
C ASP A 21 5.36 12.54 -7.02
N GLU A 22 6.53 13.10 -7.24
CA GLU A 22 7.45 13.56 -6.18
C GLU A 22 6.89 14.73 -5.34
N ASN A 23 5.82 15.37 -5.79
CA ASN A 23 5.12 16.43 -5.06
C ASN A 23 3.94 15.92 -4.22
N GLY A 24 3.67 14.62 -4.26
CA GLY A 24 2.54 14.00 -3.56
C GLY A 24 1.21 14.08 -4.31
N GLN A 25 1.22 14.43 -5.60
CA GLN A 25 0.00 14.46 -6.40
C GLN A 25 -0.32 13.07 -6.95
N VAL A 26 -1.56 12.63 -6.77
CA VAL A 26 -2.07 11.37 -7.34
C VAL A 26 -2.47 11.62 -8.78
N VAL A 27 -1.73 11.06 -9.73
CA VAL A 27 -1.94 11.25 -11.18
C VAL A 27 -2.82 10.18 -11.82
N SER A 28 -2.90 9.01 -11.20
CA SER A 28 -3.78 7.91 -11.64
C SER A 28 -4.19 7.06 -10.44
N ARG A 29 -5.35 6.44 -10.50
CA ARG A 29 -5.85 5.57 -9.42
C ARG A 29 -6.70 4.44 -9.95
N ALA A 30 -6.72 3.33 -9.20
CA ALA A 30 -7.59 2.18 -9.43
C ALA A 30 -7.98 1.52 -8.11
N GLU A 31 -9.00 0.68 -8.14
CA GLU A 31 -9.44 -0.11 -7.00
C GLU A 31 -9.85 -1.50 -7.48
N ARG A 32 -9.59 -2.53 -6.65
CA ARG A 32 -10.03 -3.91 -6.91
C ARG A 32 -10.46 -4.58 -5.61
N SER A 33 -11.56 -5.33 -5.64
CA SER A 33 -11.98 -6.16 -4.51
C SER A 33 -10.95 -7.26 -4.23
N VAL A 34 -10.61 -7.45 -2.96
CA VAL A 34 -9.80 -8.58 -2.48
C VAL A 34 -10.64 -9.69 -1.83
N SER A 35 -11.93 -9.43 -1.63
CA SER A 35 -12.88 -10.37 -1.04
C SER A 35 -13.89 -10.93 -2.04
N PHE A 36 -13.66 -10.75 -3.33
CA PHE A 36 -14.59 -11.05 -4.42
C PHE A 36 -15.03 -12.53 -4.47
N ASP A 37 -14.22 -13.43 -3.96
CA ASP A 37 -14.49 -14.88 -3.93
C ASP A 37 -14.54 -15.46 -2.50
N GLY A 38 -14.73 -14.58 -1.48
CA GLY A 38 -14.74 -14.97 -0.08
C GLY A 38 -13.34 -15.37 0.42
N TYR A 39 -12.30 -14.70 -0.08
CA TYR A 39 -10.88 -14.94 0.25
C TYR A 39 -10.35 -16.34 -0.13
N LYS A 40 -10.96 -17.00 -1.10
CA LYS A 40 -10.38 -18.24 -1.67
C LYS A 40 -9.06 -17.96 -2.37
N THR A 41 -8.98 -16.83 -3.08
CA THR A 41 -7.73 -16.27 -3.57
C THR A 41 -7.07 -15.48 -2.45
N PRO A 42 -5.80 -15.77 -2.10
CA PRO A 42 -5.07 -15.00 -1.11
C PRO A 42 -5.05 -13.51 -1.45
N ILE A 43 -5.20 -12.66 -0.43
CA ILE A 43 -5.26 -11.20 -0.62
C ILE A 43 -4.04 -10.69 -1.41
N LEU A 44 -2.83 -11.15 -1.06
CA LEU A 44 -1.61 -10.69 -1.71
C LEU A 44 -1.51 -11.11 -3.19
N ASP A 45 -2.09 -12.24 -3.58
CA ASP A 45 -2.15 -12.67 -4.97
C ASP A 45 -3.03 -11.72 -5.79
N THR A 46 -4.18 -11.35 -5.25
CA THR A 46 -5.07 -10.34 -5.86
C THR A 46 -4.39 -8.98 -5.96
N VAL A 47 -3.68 -8.56 -4.91
CA VAL A 47 -2.91 -7.31 -4.89
C VAL A 47 -1.83 -7.31 -5.97
N THR A 48 -1.06 -8.38 -6.06
CA THR A 48 0.01 -8.53 -7.07
C THR A 48 -0.56 -8.45 -8.49
N ALA A 49 -1.66 -9.15 -8.75
CA ALA A 49 -2.34 -9.06 -10.05
C ALA A 49 -2.87 -7.66 -10.34
N ALA A 50 -3.48 -6.99 -9.35
CA ALA A 50 -3.98 -5.64 -9.50
C ALA A 50 -2.86 -4.63 -9.82
N ILE A 51 -1.71 -4.74 -9.15
CA ILE A 51 -0.53 -3.91 -9.43
C ILE A 51 -0.05 -4.13 -10.87
N ARG A 52 0.11 -5.38 -11.28
CA ARG A 52 0.58 -5.73 -12.63
C ARG A 52 -0.32 -5.12 -13.71
N ASP A 53 -1.63 -5.27 -13.57
CA ASP A 53 -2.60 -4.73 -14.52
C ASP A 53 -2.60 -3.19 -14.52
N PHE A 54 -2.42 -2.58 -13.35
CA PHE A 54 -2.45 -1.12 -13.21
C PHE A 54 -1.23 -0.44 -13.81
N ILE A 55 -0.03 -1.04 -13.65
CA ILE A 55 1.21 -0.45 -14.16
C ILE A 55 1.49 -0.78 -15.64
N ALA A 56 0.84 -1.79 -16.21
CA ALA A 56 1.07 -2.22 -17.59
C ALA A 56 0.90 -1.12 -18.64
N PRO A 57 -0.11 -0.22 -18.56
CA PRO A 57 -0.25 0.90 -19.50
C PRO A 57 0.65 2.11 -19.15
N HIS A 58 1.29 2.11 -17.98
CA HIS A 58 2.19 3.17 -17.55
C HIS A 58 3.62 2.66 -17.68
N ASP A 59 4.49 3.38 -18.35
CA ASP A 59 5.89 2.96 -18.53
C ASP A 59 6.55 2.68 -17.17
N ALA A 60 6.66 1.40 -16.82
CA ALA A 60 7.25 0.92 -15.56
C ALA A 60 8.67 1.45 -15.26
N PRO A 61 9.52 1.81 -16.27
CA PRO A 61 10.84 2.39 -16.02
C PRO A 61 10.85 3.70 -15.23
N ALA A 62 9.71 4.39 -15.14
CA ALA A 62 9.58 5.64 -14.38
C ALA A 62 9.28 5.45 -12.88
N LEU A 63 8.96 4.21 -12.43
CA LEU A 63 8.65 3.94 -11.03
C LEU A 63 9.93 3.84 -10.19
N ALA A 64 10.00 4.66 -9.15
CA ALA A 64 11.13 4.68 -8.22
C ALA A 64 10.96 3.73 -7.03
N GLY A 65 9.72 3.30 -6.72
CA GLY A 65 9.42 2.38 -5.64
C GLY A 65 7.94 2.21 -5.39
N ILE A 66 7.62 1.30 -4.46
CA ILE A 66 6.26 0.96 -4.04
C ILE A 66 6.12 1.23 -2.55
N GLY A 67 5.15 2.07 -2.17
CA GLY A 67 4.74 2.28 -0.79
C GLY A 67 3.44 1.54 -0.50
N VAL A 68 3.43 0.70 0.53
CA VAL A 68 2.28 -0.12 0.89
C VAL A 68 1.73 0.28 2.25
N SER A 69 0.47 0.66 2.26
CA SER A 69 -0.38 0.77 3.44
C SER A 69 -1.12 -0.56 3.61
N ALA A 70 -1.06 -1.16 4.78
CA ALA A 70 -1.69 -2.45 5.03
C ALA A 70 -2.46 -2.44 6.34
N THR A 71 -3.62 -3.11 6.34
CA THR A 71 -4.42 -3.31 7.55
C THR A 71 -3.72 -4.29 8.51
N GLY A 72 -3.89 -4.06 9.81
CA GLY A 72 -3.33 -4.88 10.87
C GLY A 72 -2.03 -4.35 11.47
N GLN A 73 -1.42 -5.18 12.29
CA GLN A 73 -0.11 -4.89 12.87
C GLN A 73 0.99 -5.25 11.87
N ILE A 74 1.82 -4.30 11.53
CA ILE A 74 2.87 -4.48 10.51
C ILE A 74 4.24 -4.34 11.16
N ASP A 75 5.09 -5.36 10.96
CA ASP A 75 6.53 -5.22 11.15
C ASP A 75 7.10 -4.48 9.94
N SER A 76 7.22 -3.17 10.05
CA SER A 76 7.65 -2.31 8.93
C SER A 76 9.08 -2.54 8.49
N ARG A 77 9.95 -3.07 9.35
CA ARG A 77 11.35 -3.39 9.00
C ARG A 77 11.41 -4.58 8.07
N ARG A 78 10.63 -5.61 8.37
CA ARG A 78 10.55 -6.83 7.58
C ARG A 78 9.51 -6.75 6.45
N GLY A 79 8.54 -5.83 6.56
CA GLY A 79 7.41 -5.72 5.64
C GLY A 79 6.44 -6.90 5.72
N VAL A 80 6.25 -7.44 6.94
CA VAL A 80 5.46 -8.64 7.22
C VAL A 80 4.26 -8.28 8.11
N VAL A 81 3.14 -8.95 7.88
CA VAL A 81 1.96 -8.84 8.74
C VAL A 81 2.20 -9.61 10.04
N ALA A 82 2.38 -8.89 11.16
CA ALA A 82 2.66 -9.46 12.46
C ALA A 82 1.39 -9.87 13.22
N GLY A 83 0.26 -9.21 12.94
CA GLY A 83 -1.03 -9.49 13.57
C GLY A 83 -2.17 -8.76 12.90
N THR A 84 -3.39 -9.10 13.27
CA THR A 84 -4.60 -8.44 12.76
C THR A 84 -5.68 -8.41 13.85
N CYS A 85 -6.52 -7.38 13.79
CA CYS A 85 -7.74 -7.30 14.61
C CYS A 85 -9.00 -7.64 13.79
N GLY A 86 -8.85 -8.03 12.53
CA GLY A 86 -9.93 -8.43 11.64
C GLY A 86 -9.85 -9.89 11.21
N ASN A 87 -10.94 -10.38 10.65
CA ASN A 87 -11.06 -11.76 10.18
C ASN A 87 -10.59 -11.86 8.71
N PHE A 88 -9.27 -11.80 8.51
CA PHE A 88 -8.66 -11.93 7.18
C PHE A 88 -7.92 -13.26 7.08
N PRO A 89 -8.50 -14.29 6.45
CA PRO A 89 -7.90 -15.62 6.39
C PRO A 89 -6.51 -15.57 5.76
N GLY A 90 -5.52 -16.19 6.44
CA GLY A 90 -4.16 -16.29 5.93
C GLY A 90 -3.37 -14.98 5.87
N TRP A 91 -3.85 -13.90 6.50
CA TRP A 91 -3.18 -12.59 6.44
C TRP A 91 -1.97 -12.49 7.37
N ILE A 92 -2.04 -13.07 8.57
CA ILE A 92 -0.92 -13.06 9.53
C ILE A 92 0.26 -13.86 8.95
N GLY A 93 1.44 -13.29 9.02
CA GLY A 93 2.68 -13.89 8.51
C GLY A 93 2.96 -13.62 7.03
N VAL A 94 2.08 -12.91 6.33
CA VAL A 94 2.26 -12.58 4.91
C VAL A 94 3.48 -11.66 4.74
N ASP A 95 4.43 -12.08 3.91
CA ASP A 95 5.61 -11.30 3.50
C ASP A 95 5.25 -10.40 2.31
N ILE A 96 4.69 -9.23 2.62
CA ILE A 96 4.28 -8.27 1.59
C ILE A 96 5.50 -7.71 0.87
N LYS A 97 6.49 -7.23 1.62
CA LYS A 97 7.69 -6.59 1.07
C LYS A 97 8.46 -7.54 0.16
N GLY A 98 8.87 -8.68 0.66
CA GLY A 98 9.69 -9.63 -0.12
C GLY A 98 8.97 -10.15 -1.34
N THR A 99 7.65 -10.37 -1.26
CA THR A 99 6.86 -10.82 -2.40
C THR A 99 6.81 -9.77 -3.51
N LEU A 100 6.50 -8.51 -3.17
CA LEU A 100 6.39 -7.44 -4.16
C LEU A 100 7.76 -7.02 -4.71
N GLU A 101 8.83 -7.04 -3.90
CA GLU A 101 10.19 -6.79 -4.38
C GLU A 101 10.65 -7.83 -5.40
N ARG A 102 10.38 -9.11 -5.16
CA ARG A 102 10.69 -10.19 -6.12
C ARG A 102 9.89 -10.09 -7.40
N GLU A 103 8.63 -9.70 -7.30
CA GLU A 103 7.73 -9.63 -8.47
C GLU A 103 8.04 -8.44 -9.38
N PHE A 104 8.31 -7.27 -8.79
CA PHE A 104 8.40 -6.03 -9.55
C PHE A 104 9.83 -5.47 -9.68
N GLY A 105 10.80 -5.99 -8.94
CA GLY A 105 12.18 -5.52 -8.98
C GLY A 105 12.35 -4.07 -8.49
N LEU A 106 11.41 -3.58 -7.68
CA LEU A 106 11.38 -2.22 -7.14
C LEU A 106 11.54 -2.25 -5.62
N PRO A 107 12.16 -1.24 -4.99
CA PRO A 107 12.17 -1.13 -3.53
C PRO A 107 10.74 -0.97 -2.99
N VAL A 108 10.43 -1.73 -1.94
CA VAL A 108 9.11 -1.74 -1.30
C VAL A 108 9.21 -1.35 0.17
N THR A 109 8.36 -0.44 0.60
CA THR A 109 8.15 -0.11 2.02
C THR A 109 6.73 -0.45 2.43
N VAL A 110 6.56 -0.97 3.64
CA VAL A 110 5.25 -1.38 4.16
C VAL A 110 5.04 -0.79 5.54
N ALA A 111 3.90 -0.18 5.78
CA ALA A 111 3.51 0.29 7.09
C ALA A 111 2.01 0.09 7.34
N ASN A 112 1.60 0.20 8.61
CA ASN A 112 0.19 0.17 8.97
C ASN A 112 -0.58 1.34 8.34
N ASP A 113 -1.85 1.13 8.02
CA ASP A 113 -2.71 2.10 7.34
C ASP A 113 -2.83 3.46 8.07
N ALA A 114 -3.01 3.47 9.39
CA ALA A 114 -3.05 4.72 10.17
C ALA A 114 -1.70 5.46 10.13
N ASN A 115 -0.59 4.74 10.19
CA ASN A 115 0.74 5.32 10.06
C ASN A 115 0.97 5.92 8.66
N CYS A 116 0.54 5.22 7.62
CA CYS A 116 0.64 5.73 6.24
C CYS A 116 -0.21 6.98 6.03
N MET A 117 -1.42 7.02 6.57
CA MET A 117 -2.27 8.20 6.55
C MET A 117 -1.55 9.40 7.17
N LEU A 118 -1.00 9.23 8.37
CA LEU A 118 -0.29 10.31 9.06
C LEU A 118 0.95 10.78 8.30
N LEU A 119 1.74 9.86 7.75
CA LEU A 119 2.90 10.19 6.91
C LEU A 119 2.48 10.99 5.67
N GLY A 120 1.38 10.63 5.04
CA GLY A 120 0.82 11.36 3.90
C GLY A 120 0.42 12.78 4.26
N GLU A 121 -0.23 12.98 5.41
CA GLU A 121 -0.62 14.30 5.90
C GLU A 121 0.60 15.18 6.24
N VAL A 122 1.66 14.60 6.80
CA VAL A 122 2.91 15.31 7.07
C VAL A 122 3.64 15.68 5.78
N TRP A 123 3.64 14.82 4.79
CA TRP A 123 4.35 15.05 3.53
C TRP A 123 3.64 16.08 2.64
N ALA A 124 2.35 15.90 2.39
CA ALA A 124 1.64 16.67 1.37
C ALA A 124 0.26 17.19 1.81
N GLY A 125 -0.15 16.94 3.06
CA GLY A 125 -1.48 17.24 3.57
C GLY A 125 -1.51 18.33 4.65
N ALA A 126 -2.48 18.22 5.55
CA ALA A 126 -2.79 19.23 6.58
C ALA A 126 -1.70 19.38 7.65
N ALA A 127 -0.85 18.37 7.83
CA ALA A 127 0.24 18.37 8.82
C ALA A 127 1.59 18.80 8.23
N LYS A 128 1.63 19.27 6.98
CA LYS A 128 2.86 19.72 6.33
C LYS A 128 3.52 20.87 7.10
N GLY A 129 4.82 20.68 7.41
CA GLY A 129 5.62 21.66 8.15
C GLY A 129 5.63 21.48 9.67
N TYR A 130 4.86 20.52 10.20
CA TYR A 130 4.90 20.17 11.62
C TYR A 130 5.87 19.00 11.83
N THR A 131 6.57 19.01 12.98
CA THR A 131 7.53 17.96 13.37
C THR A 131 6.93 16.94 14.33
N ASP A 132 6.00 17.37 15.18
CA ASP A 132 5.32 16.54 16.17
C ASP A 132 3.84 16.48 15.85
N VAL A 133 3.37 15.33 15.38
CA VAL A 133 2.00 15.15 14.88
C VAL A 133 1.39 13.88 15.46
N ILE A 134 0.16 13.98 15.91
CA ILE A 134 -0.68 12.86 16.33
C ILE A 134 -1.84 12.76 15.34
N GLY A 135 -2.02 11.57 14.75
CA GLY A 135 -3.16 11.27 13.89
C GLY A 135 -4.14 10.32 14.57
N VAL A 136 -5.43 10.58 14.37
CA VAL A 136 -6.52 9.72 14.85
C VAL A 136 -7.42 9.38 13.67
N THR A 137 -7.63 8.09 13.43
CA THR A 137 -8.62 7.61 12.46
C THR A 137 -9.88 7.18 13.20
N LEU A 138 -11.02 7.69 12.77
CA LEU A 138 -12.33 7.29 13.28
C LEU A 138 -13.05 6.49 12.19
N GLY A 139 -13.46 5.29 12.51
CA GLY A 139 -14.09 4.39 11.55
C GLY A 139 -14.89 3.28 12.25
N THR A 140 -15.49 2.42 11.46
CA THR A 140 -16.29 1.28 11.95
C THR A 140 -15.44 0.03 12.11
#